data_2e933a144515b120a22e7c2c89bc7cfb
#
_entry.id   2e933a144515b120a22e7c2c89bc7cfb
#
_cell.length_a   1.000
_cell.length_b   1.000
_cell.length_c   1.000
_cell.angle_alpha   90.00
_cell.angle_beta   90.00
_cell.angle_gamma   90.00
#
_symmetry.space_group_name_H-M   'P 1'
#
loop_
_entity.id
_entity.type
_entity.pdbx_description
1 polymer ?
#
loop_
_entity_poly.entity_id
_entity_poly.type
_entity_poly.pdbx_seq_one_letter_code
_entity_poly.pdbx_strand_id
1 'polypeptide(L)'
;MDARLERLLDKIREFEADVWILTESHDEAVPGPSYRSKSSSELGGFFGKGERRTTIWSRLPIVAEIQVFDEDTAACIEVQTANGKMIVYGTVLPYGNAGTNYEYSSGGKKHVNEKCWKLHYDSILEHEHDLRRIQALYPEHAICFGGDLNQSRDGRRWGNGQWYGTKKGRELLSQSLASNGLTCKTEQDFVDSGHLKTRSNIDHLCLTERMGKLVTNVFAWESTSWEKKEDTDHNGVYVDIAV
;
A
#
# COMPACT_ATOMS: atom_id res chain seq x y z
N MET A 1 12.17 15.37 -16.62
CA MET A 1 11.51 14.24 -15.93
C MET A 1 12.33 12.99 -16.18
N ASP A 2 12.55 12.15 -15.18
CA ASP A 2 13.32 10.91 -15.33
C ASP A 2 12.53 9.94 -16.22
N ALA A 3 13.20 9.27 -17.16
CA ALA A 3 12.58 8.30 -18.08
C ALA A 3 11.91 7.12 -17.34
N ARG A 4 12.38 6.80 -16.13
CA ARG A 4 11.76 5.81 -15.23
C ARG A 4 10.39 6.30 -14.76
N LEU A 5 10.31 7.54 -14.29
CA LEU A 5 9.08 8.15 -13.83
C LEU A 5 8.03 8.23 -14.95
N GLU A 6 8.44 8.60 -16.16
CA GLU A 6 7.51 8.65 -17.29
C GLU A 6 6.91 7.27 -17.62
N ARG A 7 7.72 6.19 -17.66
CA ARG A 7 7.18 4.83 -17.89
C ARG A 7 6.19 4.38 -16.80
N LEU A 8 6.47 4.73 -15.54
CA LEU A 8 5.54 4.47 -14.44
C LEU A 8 4.22 5.24 -14.64
N LEU A 9 4.31 6.51 -15.00
CA LEU A 9 3.13 7.35 -15.23
C LEU A 9 2.32 6.89 -16.44
N ASP A 10 2.95 6.43 -17.50
CA ASP A 10 2.25 5.87 -18.65
C ASP A 10 1.44 4.63 -18.25
N LYS A 11 2.02 3.76 -17.40
CA LYS A 11 1.30 2.60 -16.87
C LYS A 11 0.15 2.99 -15.94
N ILE A 12 0.35 3.97 -15.07
CA ILE A 12 -0.68 4.51 -14.19
C ILE A 12 -1.84 5.09 -15.03
N ARG A 13 -1.54 5.85 -16.08
CA ARG A 13 -2.55 6.45 -16.97
C ARG A 13 -3.35 5.41 -17.76
N GLU A 14 -2.75 4.26 -18.10
CA GLU A 14 -3.42 3.17 -18.80
C GLU A 14 -4.62 2.61 -18.02
N PHE A 15 -4.55 2.56 -16.70
CA PHE A 15 -5.62 2.00 -15.85
C PHE A 15 -6.69 3.00 -15.45
N GLU A 16 -6.45 4.30 -15.54
CA GLU A 16 -7.41 5.37 -15.20
C GLU A 16 -8.16 5.17 -13.86
N ALA A 17 -7.52 4.58 -12.84
CA ALA A 17 -8.16 4.29 -11.58
C ALA A 17 -8.63 5.56 -10.87
N ASP A 18 -9.76 5.51 -10.15
CA ASP A 18 -10.28 6.66 -9.39
C ASP A 18 -9.37 7.05 -8.23
N VAL A 19 -8.71 6.06 -7.63
CA VAL A 19 -7.80 6.24 -6.50
C VAL A 19 -6.53 5.41 -6.72
N TRP A 20 -5.39 6.02 -6.49
CA TRP A 20 -4.07 5.39 -6.46
C TRP A 20 -3.47 5.46 -5.07
N ILE A 21 -2.90 4.37 -4.62
CA ILE A 21 -1.97 4.31 -3.49
C ILE A 21 -0.60 4.02 -4.10
N LEU A 22 0.26 5.02 -4.17
CA LEU A 22 1.63 4.87 -4.67
C LEU A 22 2.59 4.78 -3.48
N THR A 23 3.39 3.74 -3.47
CA THR A 23 4.39 3.49 -2.43
C THR A 23 5.79 3.80 -2.95
N GLU A 24 6.67 4.33 -2.07
CA GLU A 24 8.04 4.73 -2.37
C GLU A 24 8.13 5.59 -3.63
N SER A 25 7.28 6.63 -3.69
CA SER A 25 7.09 7.47 -4.86
C SER A 25 7.56 8.90 -4.61
N HIS A 26 7.77 9.63 -5.69
CA HIS A 26 8.12 11.05 -5.68
C HIS A 26 6.88 11.92 -5.87
N ASP A 27 6.86 13.13 -5.30
CA ASP A 27 5.76 14.12 -5.45
C ASP A 27 5.46 14.46 -6.92
N GLU A 28 6.41 14.27 -7.84
CA GLU A 28 6.21 14.42 -9.30
C GLU A 28 5.48 13.24 -9.97
N ALA A 29 5.25 12.13 -9.24
CA ALA A 29 4.51 10.98 -9.75
C ALA A 29 3.00 11.26 -9.81
N VAL A 30 2.60 12.25 -10.59
CA VAL A 30 1.22 12.74 -10.71
C VAL A 30 0.47 11.95 -11.78
N PRO A 31 -0.59 11.18 -11.42
CA PRO A 31 -1.38 10.40 -12.38
C PRO A 31 -2.04 11.24 -13.47
N GLY A 32 -2.44 12.47 -13.14
CA GLY A 32 -3.08 13.40 -14.08
C GLY A 32 -3.61 14.66 -13.40
N PRO A 33 -4.06 15.66 -14.18
CA PRO A 33 -4.45 16.99 -13.66
C PRO A 33 -5.73 16.97 -12.80
N SER A 34 -6.58 15.95 -12.97
CA SER A 34 -7.81 15.80 -12.19
C SER A 34 -7.59 15.22 -10.79
N TYR A 35 -6.41 14.68 -10.52
CA TYR A 35 -6.11 14.08 -9.21
C TYR A 35 -5.69 15.13 -8.18
N ARG A 36 -6.02 14.83 -6.93
CA ARG A 36 -5.53 15.52 -5.73
C ARG A 36 -4.87 14.48 -4.84
N SER A 37 -3.94 14.90 -4.01
CA SER A 37 -3.16 13.95 -3.20
C SER A 37 -3.08 14.31 -1.73
N LYS A 38 -2.83 13.26 -0.93
CA LYS A 38 -2.30 13.31 0.42
C LYS A 38 -1.11 12.36 0.49
N SER A 39 0.01 12.85 0.99
CA SER A 39 1.24 12.07 1.17
C SER A 39 1.59 11.88 2.63
N SER A 40 2.37 10.83 2.92
CA SER A 40 3.15 10.69 4.15
C SER A 40 4.18 11.82 4.28
N SER A 41 4.85 11.90 5.40
CA SER A 41 5.97 12.84 5.60
C SER A 41 7.06 12.67 4.54
N GLU A 42 7.78 13.75 4.26
CA GLU A 42 8.92 13.69 3.34
C GLU A 42 10.07 12.88 3.95
N LEU A 43 10.67 12.01 3.14
CA LEU A 43 11.74 11.11 3.58
C LEU A 43 13.04 11.92 3.76
N GLY A 44 13.38 12.92 3.84
CA GLY A 44 14.63 13.66 4.07
C GLY A 44 15.93 12.83 4.05
N GLY A 45 17.05 13.47 4.27
CA GLY A 45 18.34 12.81 4.39
C GLY A 45 18.88 12.23 3.07
N PHE A 46 19.14 10.93 3.05
CA PHE A 46 19.66 10.20 1.86
C PHE A 46 18.67 10.17 0.70
N PHE A 47 17.38 10.16 1.01
CA PHE A 47 16.32 10.25 0.02
C PHE A 47 16.23 11.68 -0.49
N GLY A 48 15.93 11.88 -1.74
CA GLY A 48 15.81 13.19 -2.35
C GLY A 48 14.63 14.01 -1.78
N LYS A 49 14.62 15.31 -2.09
CA LYS A 49 13.45 16.16 -1.82
C LYS A 49 12.26 15.66 -2.64
N GLY A 50 11.09 15.57 -2.03
CA GLY A 50 9.87 15.10 -2.68
C GLY A 50 9.63 13.58 -2.63
N GLU A 51 10.58 12.82 -2.07
CA GLU A 51 10.41 11.38 -1.88
C GLU A 51 9.46 11.09 -0.71
N ARG A 52 8.50 10.19 -0.93
CA ARG A 52 7.45 9.79 0.01
C ARG A 52 7.37 8.28 0.12
N ARG A 53 7.07 7.78 1.32
CA ARG A 53 6.76 6.34 1.44
C ARG A 53 5.40 6.00 0.86
N THR A 54 4.41 6.87 1.08
CA THR A 54 3.06 6.66 0.59
C THR A 54 2.45 7.96 0.11
N THR A 55 1.86 7.94 -1.08
CA THR A 55 1.03 9.02 -1.59
C THR A 55 -0.28 8.43 -2.10
N ILE A 56 -1.40 8.97 -1.62
CA ILE A 56 -2.72 8.65 -2.15
C ILE A 56 -3.10 9.75 -3.14
N TRP A 57 -3.41 9.38 -4.36
CA TRP A 57 -3.97 10.24 -5.39
C TRP A 57 -5.43 9.87 -5.64
N SER A 58 -6.33 10.86 -5.67
CA SER A 58 -7.74 10.65 -5.92
C SER A 58 -8.28 11.65 -6.93
N ARG A 59 -9.02 11.17 -7.93
CA ARG A 59 -9.88 12.00 -8.77
C ARG A 59 -11.30 12.16 -8.21
N LEU A 60 -11.65 11.32 -7.22
CA LEU A 60 -12.86 11.50 -6.42
C LEU A 60 -12.67 12.68 -5.46
N PRO A 61 -13.75 13.39 -5.09
CA PRO A 61 -13.68 14.46 -4.12
C PRO A 61 -13.08 14.00 -2.79
N ILE A 62 -11.97 14.59 -2.37
CA ILE A 62 -11.40 14.41 -1.02
C ILE A 62 -12.24 15.27 -0.08
N VAL A 63 -12.92 14.63 0.86
CA VAL A 63 -13.78 15.27 1.87
C VAL A 63 -12.98 15.74 3.07
N ALA A 64 -12.02 14.92 3.50
CA ALA A 64 -11.14 15.21 4.61
C ALA A 64 -9.79 14.48 4.48
N GLU A 65 -8.75 15.09 5.05
CA GLU A 65 -7.51 14.41 5.39
C GLU A 65 -7.64 13.87 6.83
N ILE A 66 -7.28 12.62 7.02
CA ILE A 66 -7.40 11.95 8.31
C ILE A 66 -6.01 11.75 8.89
N GLN A 67 -5.82 12.22 10.11
CA GLN A 67 -4.56 12.02 10.82
C GLN A 67 -4.36 10.53 11.12
N VAL A 68 -3.18 10.03 10.83
CA VAL A 68 -2.75 8.65 11.12
C VAL A 68 -1.71 8.67 12.24
N PHE A 69 -1.51 7.51 12.87
CA PHE A 69 -0.49 7.37 13.92
C PHE A 69 0.93 7.49 13.36
N ASP A 70 1.20 6.87 12.22
CA ASP A 70 2.52 6.89 11.57
C ASP A 70 2.48 7.68 10.26
N GLU A 71 2.62 9.01 10.36
CA GLU A 71 2.69 9.89 9.20
C GLU A 71 3.99 9.73 8.39
N ASP A 72 5.01 9.03 8.91
CA ASP A 72 6.25 8.76 8.18
C ASP A 72 6.05 7.70 7.09
N THR A 73 5.13 6.75 7.32
CA THR A 73 4.92 5.62 6.41
C THR A 73 3.53 5.59 5.77
N ALA A 74 2.57 6.32 6.32
CA ALA A 74 1.17 6.23 5.93
C ALA A 74 0.54 7.58 5.58
N ALA A 75 -0.52 7.53 4.78
CA ALA A 75 -1.42 8.62 4.48
C ALA A 75 -2.88 8.13 4.54
N CYS A 76 -3.82 9.00 4.90
CA CYS A 76 -5.22 8.63 4.99
C CYS A 76 -6.12 9.79 4.56
N ILE A 77 -7.14 9.47 3.77
CA ILE A 77 -8.14 10.43 3.28
C ILE A 77 -9.56 9.85 3.35
N GLU A 78 -10.54 10.72 3.49
CA GLU A 78 -11.94 10.44 3.23
C GLU A 78 -12.29 10.91 1.81
N VAL A 79 -12.86 10.02 1.00
CA VAL A 79 -13.34 10.33 -0.35
C VAL A 79 -14.83 10.08 -0.49
N GLN A 80 -15.49 10.85 -1.35
CA GLN A 80 -16.87 10.63 -1.75
C GLN A 80 -16.91 9.71 -2.97
N THR A 81 -17.55 8.55 -2.83
CA THR A 81 -17.85 7.61 -3.92
C THR A 81 -19.35 7.64 -4.25
N ALA A 82 -19.76 7.01 -5.35
CA ALA A 82 -21.18 6.81 -5.65
C ALA A 82 -21.89 5.93 -4.61
N ASN A 83 -21.15 5.01 -3.97
CA ASN A 83 -21.67 4.11 -2.92
C ASN A 83 -21.61 4.70 -1.50
N GLY A 84 -21.33 5.99 -1.37
CA GLY A 84 -21.15 6.68 -0.09
C GLY A 84 -19.70 7.06 0.20
N LYS A 85 -19.41 7.40 1.44
CA LYS A 85 -18.08 7.81 1.86
C LYS A 85 -17.17 6.62 2.12
N MET A 86 -15.90 6.75 1.74
CA MET A 86 -14.88 5.73 1.92
C MET A 86 -13.61 6.36 2.51
N ILE A 87 -13.03 5.68 3.48
CA ILE A 87 -11.69 5.96 3.95
C ILE A 87 -10.69 5.19 3.10
N VAL A 88 -9.71 5.88 2.58
CA VAL A 88 -8.55 5.28 1.91
C VAL A 88 -7.34 5.47 2.80
N TYR A 89 -6.77 4.37 3.27
CA TYR A 89 -5.60 4.34 4.14
C TYR A 89 -4.47 3.62 3.43
N GLY A 90 -3.49 4.37 2.95
CA GLY A 90 -2.29 3.84 2.30
C GLY A 90 -1.11 3.77 3.27
N THR A 91 -0.28 2.72 3.16
CA THR A 91 0.92 2.57 3.99
C THR A 91 2.01 1.75 3.32
N VAL A 92 3.26 1.91 3.81
CA VAL A 92 4.38 0.98 3.61
C VAL A 92 4.73 0.38 4.95
N LEU A 93 4.49 -0.92 5.14
CA LEU A 93 4.98 -1.61 6.33
C LEU A 93 6.51 -1.76 6.24
N PRO A 94 7.26 -1.54 7.33
CA PRO A 94 8.71 -1.67 7.32
C PRO A 94 9.16 -3.05 6.83
N TYR A 95 10.14 -3.10 5.91
CA TYR A 95 10.75 -4.35 5.48
C TYR A 95 11.63 -4.98 6.55
N GLY A 96 12.07 -6.24 6.35
CA GLY A 96 12.72 -7.04 7.39
C GLY A 96 13.93 -6.41 8.07
N ASN A 97 14.74 -5.68 7.31
CA ASN A 97 15.95 -5.04 7.81
C ASN A 97 15.80 -3.55 8.14
N ALA A 98 14.56 -3.02 8.15
CA ALA A 98 14.31 -1.64 8.51
C ALA A 98 14.83 -1.35 9.94
N GLY A 99 15.63 -0.31 10.07
CA GLY A 99 16.20 0.11 11.34
C GLY A 99 17.29 -0.82 11.91
N THR A 100 17.79 -1.81 11.18
CA THR A 100 18.84 -2.72 11.71
C THR A 100 20.22 -2.09 11.65
N ASN A 101 20.72 -1.75 10.46
CA ASN A 101 22.06 -1.21 10.24
C ASN A 101 22.05 0.26 9.79
N TYR A 102 20.90 0.81 9.51
CA TYR A 102 20.69 2.21 9.11
C TYR A 102 19.38 2.73 9.67
N GLU A 103 19.29 4.04 9.73
CA GLU A 103 18.13 4.75 10.27
C GLU A 103 16.88 4.49 9.44
N TYR A 104 15.78 4.22 10.11
CA TYR A 104 14.44 4.13 9.55
C TYR A 104 13.49 4.99 10.37
N SER A 105 12.72 5.87 9.73
CA SER A 105 11.73 6.73 10.38
C SER A 105 10.36 6.06 10.35
N SER A 106 9.71 6.00 11.51
CA SER A 106 8.35 5.49 11.71
C SER A 106 7.79 6.04 13.01
N GLY A 107 6.52 6.45 13.01
CA GLY A 107 5.84 6.99 14.19
C GLY A 107 6.49 8.26 14.77
N GLY A 108 7.09 9.09 13.93
CA GLY A 108 7.81 10.30 14.34
C GLY A 108 9.14 10.03 15.06
N LYS A 109 9.66 8.80 14.95
CA LYS A 109 10.90 8.37 15.61
C LYS A 109 11.88 7.79 14.60
N LYS A 110 13.17 7.93 14.93
CA LYS A 110 14.27 7.30 14.20
C LYS A 110 14.68 6.01 14.91
N HIS A 111 14.64 4.93 14.17
CA HIS A 111 14.97 3.59 14.64
C HIS A 111 16.33 3.16 14.08
N VAL A 112 17.19 2.64 14.93
CA VAL A 112 18.51 2.11 14.56
C VAL A 112 18.88 0.97 15.52
N ASN A 113 19.66 0.00 15.04
CA ASN A 113 20.03 -1.21 15.80
C ASN A 113 18.84 -2.07 16.25
N GLU A 114 17.76 -2.03 15.52
CA GLU A 114 16.59 -2.86 15.76
C GLU A 114 16.86 -4.32 15.33
N LYS A 115 16.10 -5.25 15.90
CA LYS A 115 16.12 -6.63 15.46
C LYS A 115 15.38 -6.77 14.12
N CYS A 116 15.90 -7.63 13.25
CA CYS A 116 15.26 -7.96 11.97
C CYS A 116 13.76 -8.30 12.17
N TRP A 117 12.90 -7.72 11.33
CA TRP A 117 11.44 -7.82 11.38
C TRP A 117 10.74 -7.16 12.59
N LYS A 118 11.49 -6.62 13.57
CA LYS A 118 10.84 -6.03 14.75
C LYS A 118 9.93 -4.86 14.41
N LEU A 119 10.44 -3.89 13.66
CA LEU A 119 9.63 -2.72 13.25
C LEU A 119 8.41 -3.13 12.43
N HIS A 120 8.55 -4.14 11.58
CA HIS A 120 7.43 -4.67 10.80
C HIS A 120 6.29 -5.17 11.72
N TYR A 121 6.62 -5.96 12.74
CA TYR A 121 5.61 -6.47 13.67
C TYR A 121 4.96 -5.37 14.49
N ASP A 122 5.77 -4.43 14.98
CA ASP A 122 5.29 -3.30 15.77
C ASP A 122 4.34 -2.42 14.91
N SER A 123 4.73 -2.13 13.67
CA SER A 123 3.93 -1.35 12.73
C SER A 123 2.59 -2.00 12.39
N ILE A 124 2.51 -3.33 12.23
CA ILE A 124 1.22 -4.03 12.04
C ILE A 124 0.28 -3.75 13.21
N LEU A 125 0.77 -3.81 14.46
CA LEU A 125 -0.03 -3.58 15.65
C LEU A 125 -0.45 -2.12 15.79
N GLU A 126 0.44 -1.18 15.44
CA GLU A 126 0.14 0.25 15.44
C GLU A 126 -0.94 0.60 14.42
N HIS A 127 -0.85 0.08 13.20
CA HIS A 127 -1.91 0.25 12.19
C HIS A 127 -3.22 -0.43 12.59
N GLU A 128 -3.19 -1.57 13.29
CA GLU A 128 -4.38 -2.19 13.83
C GLU A 128 -5.12 -1.25 14.81
N HIS A 129 -4.37 -0.63 15.74
CA HIS A 129 -4.94 0.34 16.67
C HIS A 129 -5.50 1.57 15.97
N ASP A 130 -4.77 2.07 14.96
CA ASP A 130 -5.20 3.24 14.20
C ASP A 130 -6.46 2.97 13.37
N LEU A 131 -6.56 1.81 12.73
CA LEU A 131 -7.76 1.37 12.02
C LEU A 131 -8.97 1.28 12.96
N ARG A 132 -8.81 0.74 14.17
CA ARG A 132 -9.90 0.71 15.19
C ARG A 132 -10.35 2.10 15.58
N ARG A 133 -9.41 3.03 15.79
CA ARG A 133 -9.70 4.44 16.09
C ARG A 133 -10.49 5.08 14.93
N ILE A 134 -10.05 4.89 13.71
CA ILE A 134 -10.72 5.42 12.52
C ILE A 134 -12.13 4.84 12.39
N GLN A 135 -12.30 3.53 12.55
CA GLN A 135 -13.62 2.90 12.51
C GLN A 135 -14.57 3.44 13.59
N ALA A 136 -14.06 3.72 14.79
CA ALA A 136 -14.87 4.30 15.87
C ALA A 136 -15.30 5.74 15.54
N LEU A 137 -14.47 6.52 14.84
CA LEU A 137 -14.81 7.88 14.42
C LEU A 137 -15.72 7.92 13.18
N TYR A 138 -15.62 6.90 12.32
CA TYR A 138 -16.30 6.83 11.02
C TYR A 138 -17.03 5.48 10.85
N PRO A 139 -18.02 5.15 11.73
CA PRO A 139 -18.61 3.79 11.78
C PRO A 139 -19.36 3.39 10.51
N GLU A 140 -19.85 4.35 9.75
CA GLU A 140 -20.63 4.11 8.51
C GLU A 140 -19.76 4.08 7.24
N HIS A 141 -18.46 4.36 7.38
CA HIS A 141 -17.60 4.44 6.21
C HIS A 141 -17.07 3.06 5.81
N ALA A 142 -17.00 2.83 4.51
CA ALA A 142 -16.17 1.74 4.00
C ALA A 142 -14.69 2.12 4.17
N ILE A 143 -13.83 1.11 4.32
CA ILE A 143 -12.38 1.33 4.40
C ILE A 143 -11.69 0.51 3.31
N CYS A 144 -10.77 1.17 2.60
CA CYS A 144 -9.72 0.57 1.80
C CYS A 144 -8.39 0.80 2.51
N PHE A 145 -7.75 -0.28 2.96
CA PHE A 145 -6.42 -0.29 3.56
C PHE A 145 -5.46 -1.01 2.63
N GLY A 146 -4.33 -0.41 2.27
CA GLY A 146 -3.41 -1.05 1.33
C GLY A 146 -2.10 -0.31 1.11
N GLY A 147 -1.34 -0.83 0.16
CA GLY A 147 0.02 -0.38 -0.19
C GLY A 147 1.01 -1.53 -0.10
N ASP A 148 2.28 -1.24 0.13
CA ASP A 148 3.31 -2.26 0.33
C ASP A 148 3.21 -2.83 1.76
N LEU A 149 2.57 -3.99 1.87
CA LEU A 149 2.43 -4.67 3.16
C LEU A 149 3.61 -5.59 3.49
N ASN A 150 4.61 -5.64 2.61
CA ASN A 150 5.88 -6.37 2.79
C ASN A 150 5.68 -7.84 3.23
N GLN A 151 4.59 -8.48 2.79
CA GLN A 151 4.25 -9.88 3.06
C GLN A 151 3.62 -10.53 1.83
N SER A 152 4.18 -11.63 1.35
CA SER A 152 3.49 -12.47 0.36
C SER A 152 2.27 -13.14 1.02
N ARG A 153 1.13 -13.11 0.35
CA ARG A 153 -0.14 -13.68 0.85
C ARG A 153 -0.74 -14.76 -0.05
N ASP A 154 -0.25 -14.90 -1.26
CA ASP A 154 -0.76 -15.75 -2.32
C ASP A 154 -0.36 -17.24 -2.22
N GLY A 155 0.35 -17.62 -1.18
CA GLY A 155 0.83 -19.00 -1.04
C GLY A 155 2.08 -19.31 -1.86
N ARG A 156 2.50 -18.42 -2.76
CA ARG A 156 3.65 -18.62 -3.64
C ARG A 156 4.96 -18.21 -2.96
N ARG A 157 6.03 -18.91 -3.30
CA ARG A 157 7.36 -18.63 -2.78
C ARG A 157 8.08 -17.59 -3.63
N TRP A 158 8.74 -16.64 -2.98
CA TRP A 158 9.54 -15.62 -3.62
C TRP A 158 10.85 -16.21 -4.19
N GLY A 159 11.18 -15.87 -5.43
CA GLY A 159 12.46 -16.21 -6.06
C GLY A 159 12.94 -17.64 -5.79
N ASN A 160 13.92 -17.80 -4.91
CA ASN A 160 14.54 -19.09 -4.56
C ASN A 160 13.63 -20.07 -3.81
N GLY A 161 12.33 -19.94 -3.93
CA GLY A 161 11.38 -20.79 -3.26
C GLY A 161 11.06 -20.34 -1.83
N GLN A 162 11.43 -19.13 -1.45
CA GLN A 162 11.11 -18.52 -0.17
C GLN A 162 9.99 -17.49 -0.31
N TRP A 163 9.11 -17.45 0.70
CA TRP A 163 8.13 -16.40 0.85
C TRP A 163 8.83 -15.09 1.20
N TYR A 164 8.34 -13.97 0.66
CA TYR A 164 8.72 -12.68 1.20
C TYR A 164 7.95 -12.44 2.50
N GLY A 165 8.69 -12.00 3.52
CA GLY A 165 8.13 -11.85 4.87
C GLY A 165 8.34 -13.09 5.74
N THR A 166 7.65 -13.15 6.86
CA THR A 166 7.75 -14.22 7.85
C THR A 166 6.40 -14.85 8.14
N LYS A 167 6.38 -16.08 8.65
CA LYS A 167 5.17 -16.74 9.14
C LYS A 167 4.48 -15.86 10.20
N LYS A 168 5.24 -15.35 11.19
CA LYS A 168 4.72 -14.47 12.23
C LYS A 168 4.11 -13.17 11.67
N GLY A 169 4.77 -12.52 10.71
CA GLY A 169 4.26 -11.31 10.07
C GLY A 169 2.93 -11.56 9.35
N ARG A 170 2.83 -12.66 8.58
CA ARG A 170 1.59 -13.06 7.92
C ARG A 170 0.44 -13.35 8.90
N GLU A 171 0.73 -14.05 10.00
CA GLU A 171 -0.25 -14.35 11.04
C GLU A 171 -0.74 -13.07 11.74
N LEU A 172 0.18 -12.19 12.13
CA LEU A 172 -0.17 -10.89 12.74
C LEU A 172 -0.99 -10.02 11.79
N LEU A 173 -0.58 -9.89 10.54
CA LEU A 173 -1.31 -9.11 9.55
C LEU A 173 -2.71 -9.69 9.30
N SER A 174 -2.83 -11.03 9.20
CA SER A 174 -4.14 -11.69 9.04
C SER A 174 -5.05 -11.44 10.24
N GLN A 175 -4.51 -11.50 11.47
CA GLN A 175 -5.27 -11.20 12.70
C GLN A 175 -5.69 -9.73 12.74
N SER A 176 -4.78 -8.81 12.42
CA SER A 176 -5.05 -7.38 12.35
C SER A 176 -6.16 -7.04 11.35
N LEU A 177 -6.09 -7.60 10.14
CA LEU A 177 -7.13 -7.41 9.12
C LEU A 177 -8.48 -7.96 9.59
N ALA A 178 -8.51 -9.19 10.11
CA ALA A 178 -9.72 -9.83 10.59
C ALA A 178 -10.36 -9.06 11.77
N SER A 179 -9.56 -8.59 12.72
CA SER A 179 -10.06 -7.82 13.88
C SER A 179 -10.67 -6.46 13.50
N ASN A 180 -10.29 -5.95 12.32
CA ASN A 180 -10.83 -4.71 11.74
C ASN A 180 -11.87 -4.98 10.63
N GLY A 181 -12.36 -6.20 10.47
CA GLY A 181 -13.35 -6.54 9.45
C GLY A 181 -12.89 -6.29 8.01
N LEU A 182 -11.57 -6.36 7.78
CA LEU A 182 -10.95 -6.18 6.47
C LEU A 182 -10.62 -7.53 5.84
N THR A 183 -10.86 -7.64 4.54
CA THR A 183 -10.47 -8.80 3.72
C THR A 183 -9.50 -8.34 2.64
N CYS A 184 -8.34 -9.00 2.56
CA CYS A 184 -7.39 -8.77 1.47
C CYS A 184 -7.99 -9.28 0.15
N LYS A 185 -8.13 -8.41 -0.84
CA LYS A 185 -8.70 -8.75 -2.15
C LYS A 185 -7.64 -9.18 -3.16
N THR A 186 -6.40 -8.86 -2.90
CA THR A 186 -5.25 -9.12 -3.77
C THR A 186 -4.33 -10.23 -3.22
N GLU A 187 -4.87 -11.15 -2.41
CA GLU A 187 -4.11 -12.29 -1.88
C GLU A 187 -4.14 -13.54 -2.77
N GLN A 188 -4.84 -13.48 -3.91
CA GLN A 188 -4.86 -14.58 -4.87
C GLN A 188 -3.50 -14.80 -5.54
N ASP A 189 -3.27 -16.02 -6.05
CA ASP A 189 -2.06 -16.32 -6.82
C ASP A 189 -2.17 -15.73 -8.23
N PHE A 190 -1.57 -14.56 -8.40
CA PHE A 190 -1.55 -13.87 -9.68
C PHE A 190 -0.64 -14.52 -10.73
N VAL A 191 0.27 -15.41 -10.33
CA VAL A 191 1.08 -16.17 -11.28
C VAL A 191 0.25 -17.33 -11.84
N ASP A 192 -0.49 -18.04 -11.01
CA ASP A 192 -1.39 -19.12 -11.49
C ASP A 192 -2.53 -18.56 -12.35
N SER A 193 -3.03 -17.36 -12.06
CA SER A 193 -4.03 -16.68 -12.89
C SER A 193 -3.46 -16.05 -14.17
N GLY A 194 -2.15 -16.10 -14.37
CA GLY A 194 -1.47 -15.59 -15.56
C GLY A 194 -1.28 -14.07 -15.61
N HIS A 195 -1.58 -13.34 -14.54
CA HIS A 195 -1.36 -11.91 -14.45
C HIS A 195 0.11 -11.56 -14.20
N LEU A 196 0.81 -12.36 -13.39
CA LEU A 196 2.24 -12.23 -13.12
C LEU A 196 2.98 -13.46 -13.63
N LYS A 197 4.27 -13.31 -14.00
CA LYS A 197 5.07 -14.39 -14.56
C LYS A 197 5.85 -15.18 -13.52
N THR A 198 6.49 -14.50 -12.60
CA THR A 198 7.50 -15.15 -11.76
C THR A 198 7.49 -14.75 -10.30
N ARG A 199 6.83 -13.67 -9.91
CA ARG A 199 7.02 -13.05 -8.59
C ARG A 199 5.72 -12.96 -7.79
N SER A 200 5.78 -13.37 -6.51
CA SER A 200 4.71 -13.12 -5.54
C SER A 200 4.47 -11.64 -5.36
N ASN A 201 3.23 -11.27 -5.13
CA ASN A 201 2.87 -9.91 -4.78
C ASN A 201 3.02 -9.65 -3.28
N ILE A 202 3.52 -8.46 -2.91
CA ILE A 202 3.61 -7.96 -1.52
C ILE A 202 2.82 -6.67 -1.34
N ASP A 203 2.30 -6.11 -2.43
CA ASP A 203 1.42 -4.97 -2.46
C ASP A 203 -0.03 -5.44 -2.40
N HIS A 204 -0.80 -4.94 -1.46
CA HIS A 204 -2.13 -5.45 -1.22
C HIS A 204 -3.18 -4.36 -1.04
N LEU A 205 -4.43 -4.70 -1.42
CA LEU A 205 -5.62 -3.91 -1.16
C LEU A 205 -6.60 -4.74 -0.32
N CYS A 206 -6.95 -4.20 0.84
CA CYS A 206 -7.83 -4.82 1.82
C CYS A 206 -9.08 -3.95 1.99
N LEU A 207 -10.26 -4.55 1.90
CA LEU A 207 -11.53 -3.83 1.92
C LEU A 207 -12.41 -4.31 3.07
N THR A 208 -13.20 -3.40 3.65
CA THR A 208 -14.30 -3.78 4.53
C THR A 208 -15.29 -4.68 3.79
N GLU A 209 -15.99 -5.56 4.51
CA GLU A 209 -16.91 -6.56 3.94
C GLU A 209 -17.93 -5.94 2.98
N ARG A 210 -18.52 -4.81 3.35
CA ARG A 210 -19.51 -4.10 2.53
C ARG A 210 -18.93 -3.74 1.17
N MET A 211 -17.74 -3.13 1.12
CA MET A 211 -17.07 -2.76 -0.13
C MET A 211 -16.55 -3.98 -0.87
N GLY A 212 -16.06 -4.96 -0.15
CA GLY A 212 -15.54 -6.20 -0.71
C GLY A 212 -16.58 -7.03 -1.46
N LYS A 213 -17.88 -6.86 -1.16
CA LYS A 213 -18.98 -7.51 -1.91
C LYS A 213 -19.27 -6.85 -3.26
N LEU A 214 -18.82 -5.64 -3.46
CA LEU A 214 -18.98 -4.88 -4.70
C LEU A 214 -17.79 -5.07 -5.66
N VAL A 215 -16.77 -5.83 -5.27
CA VAL A 215 -15.62 -6.10 -6.13
C VAL A 215 -16.04 -6.94 -7.34
N THR A 216 -15.78 -6.42 -8.52
CA THR A 216 -16.11 -7.04 -9.81
C THR A 216 -14.90 -7.63 -10.51
N ASN A 217 -13.73 -7.08 -10.26
CA ASN A 217 -12.48 -7.55 -10.85
C ASN A 217 -11.29 -7.31 -9.91
N VAL A 218 -10.31 -8.21 -9.97
CA VAL A 218 -9.02 -8.08 -9.27
C VAL A 218 -7.93 -8.45 -10.26
N PHE A 219 -6.98 -7.57 -10.41
CA PHE A 219 -5.93 -7.70 -11.42
C PHE A 219 -4.57 -7.34 -10.83
N ALA A 220 -3.50 -7.88 -11.42
CA ALA A 220 -2.13 -7.47 -11.15
C ALA A 220 -1.33 -7.38 -12.44
N TRP A 221 -0.29 -6.54 -12.45
CA TRP A 221 0.64 -6.43 -13.57
C TRP A 221 2.07 -6.32 -13.07
N GLU A 222 3.00 -6.84 -13.86
CA GLU A 222 4.42 -6.61 -13.63
C GLU A 222 4.78 -5.20 -14.10
N SER A 223 5.41 -4.42 -13.24
CA SER A 223 5.79 -3.04 -13.56
C SER A 223 6.93 -2.92 -14.54
N THR A 224 7.70 -3.99 -14.81
CA THR A 224 8.64 -4.12 -15.94
C THR A 224 9.42 -5.42 -15.88
N SER A 225 10.26 -5.67 -16.90
CA SER A 225 11.12 -6.85 -16.93
C SER A 225 12.07 -6.84 -15.72
N TRP A 226 11.83 -7.72 -14.78
CA TRP A 226 12.76 -8.05 -13.68
C TRP A 226 14.23 -8.17 -14.13
N GLU A 227 14.44 -8.58 -15.40
CA GLU A 227 15.75 -8.72 -16.01
C GLU A 227 16.50 -7.39 -16.14
N LYS A 228 15.82 -6.26 -16.18
CA LYS A 228 16.44 -4.95 -16.44
C LYS A 228 16.56 -4.05 -15.20
N LYS A 229 15.87 -4.31 -14.08
CA LYS A 229 15.83 -3.46 -12.87
C LYS A 229 15.58 -1.96 -13.14
N GLU A 230 14.88 -1.66 -14.24
CA GLU A 230 14.88 -0.29 -14.78
C GLU A 230 13.83 0.60 -14.15
N ASP A 231 12.72 0.06 -13.61
CA ASP A 231 11.62 0.90 -13.13
C ASP A 231 11.29 0.67 -11.63
N THR A 232 10.74 -0.45 -11.28
CA THR A 232 10.47 -0.82 -9.88
C THR A 232 10.59 -2.32 -9.69
N ASP A 233 10.86 -2.75 -8.47
CA ASP A 233 10.88 -4.16 -8.08
C ASP A 233 9.54 -4.63 -7.50
N HIS A 234 8.51 -3.77 -7.53
CA HIS A 234 7.15 -4.09 -7.12
C HIS A 234 6.22 -4.37 -8.30
N ASN A 235 5.17 -5.14 -8.05
CA ASN A 235 4.05 -5.35 -8.95
C ASN A 235 2.93 -4.35 -8.64
N GLY A 236 2.20 -3.94 -9.65
CA GLY A 236 0.97 -3.19 -9.41
C GLY A 236 -0.21 -4.13 -9.16
N VAL A 237 -1.14 -3.72 -8.30
CA VAL A 237 -2.40 -4.42 -8.06
C VAL A 237 -3.58 -3.46 -8.22
N TYR A 238 -4.70 -4.02 -8.65
CA TYR A 238 -5.88 -3.24 -9.02
C TYR A 238 -7.16 -3.96 -8.61
N VAL A 239 -8.14 -3.21 -8.16
CA VAL A 239 -9.46 -3.72 -7.77
C VAL A 239 -10.54 -2.82 -8.35
N ASP A 240 -11.43 -3.38 -9.17
CA ASP A 240 -12.66 -2.74 -9.61
C ASP A 240 -13.78 -2.94 -8.60
N ILE A 241 -14.50 -1.88 -8.32
CA ILE A 241 -15.65 -1.87 -7.42
C ILE A 241 -16.85 -1.34 -8.17
N ALA A 242 -17.94 -2.11 -8.22
CA ALA A 242 -19.19 -1.69 -8.84
C ALA A 242 -19.73 -0.42 -8.16
N VAL A 243 -20.18 0.56 -8.97
CA VAL A 243 -20.83 1.80 -8.57
C VAL A 243 -22.32 1.75 -8.77
#